data_dbdf649cbd179bda204c5ba1bbdca98b
#
_entry.id   dbdf649cbd179bda204c5ba1bbdca98b
#
_cell.length_a   1.000
_cell.length_b   1.000
_cell.length_c   1.000
_cell.angle_alpha   90.00
_cell.angle_beta   90.00
_cell.angle_gamma   90.00
#
_symmetry.space_group_name_H-M   'P 1'
#
loop_
_entity.id
_entity.type
_entity.pdbx_description
1 polymer ?
#
loop_
_entity_poly.entity_id
_entity_poly.type
_entity_poly.pdbx_seq_one_letter_code
_entity_poly.pdbx_strand_id
1 'polypeptide(L)'
;GSGGLIVMDEDTCMVDMARYFLNFTRDESCGKCTPCRVGTKRLLEKLEKITSGNGTLEDIDDLEALCHYIKENSLCGLGQTAPNPVLSTLKFFRDEYVAHVVDKKCPAGVCKSLLHYEIVADKCKG
;
A
#
# COMPACT_ATOMS: atom_id res chain seq x y z
N GLY A 1 -9.92 7.75 16.62
CA GLY A 1 -10.45 6.73 15.75
C GLY A 1 -11.92 6.90 15.44
N SER A 2 -12.37 6.30 14.35
CA SER A 2 -13.78 6.33 13.93
C SER A 2 -14.64 5.23 14.56
N GLY A 3 -14.07 4.41 15.44
CA GLY A 3 -14.76 3.25 16.03
C GLY A 3 -14.82 2.02 15.13
N GLY A 4 -14.18 2.07 13.95
CA GLY A 4 -14.08 0.94 13.05
C GLY A 4 -13.10 -0.12 13.55
N LEU A 5 -13.45 -1.39 13.39
CA LEU A 5 -12.58 -2.53 13.67
C LEU A 5 -12.58 -3.47 12.48
N ILE A 6 -11.39 -3.77 11.97
CA ILE A 6 -11.20 -4.73 10.86
C ILE A 6 -10.25 -5.82 11.34
N VAL A 7 -10.72 -7.07 11.28
CA VAL A 7 -9.93 -8.25 11.63
C VAL A 7 -9.40 -8.88 10.34
N MET A 8 -8.12 -9.14 10.29
CA MET A 8 -7.43 -9.70 9.11
C MET A 8 -6.57 -10.88 9.54
N ASP A 9 -6.35 -11.79 8.61
CA ASP A 9 -5.52 -12.98 8.80
C ASP A 9 -4.25 -12.94 7.92
N GLU A 10 -3.49 -14.01 7.92
CA GLU A 10 -2.27 -14.14 7.14
C GLU A 10 -2.50 -14.17 5.62
N ASP A 11 -3.73 -14.41 5.18
CA ASP A 11 -4.10 -14.37 3.75
C ASP A 11 -4.42 -12.94 3.27
N THR A 12 -4.27 -11.94 4.13
CA THR A 12 -4.47 -10.53 3.80
C THR A 12 -3.13 -9.84 3.57
N CYS A 13 -2.97 -9.25 2.37
CA CYS A 13 -1.79 -8.44 2.06
C CYS A 13 -1.93 -7.04 2.67
N MET A 14 -1.02 -6.68 3.57
CA MET A 14 -1.05 -5.37 4.23
C MET A 14 -0.75 -4.22 3.26
N VAL A 15 0.06 -4.45 2.24
CA VAL A 15 0.34 -3.46 1.20
C VAL A 15 -0.92 -3.18 0.38
N ASP A 16 -1.65 -4.22 -0.01
CA ASP A 16 -2.89 -4.09 -0.75
C ASP A 16 -4.00 -3.44 0.09
N MET A 17 -4.06 -3.74 1.39
CA MET A 17 -5.00 -3.09 2.31
C MET A 17 -4.70 -1.60 2.46
N ALA A 18 -3.43 -1.22 2.59
CA ALA A 18 -3.04 0.18 2.62
C ALA A 18 -3.45 0.90 1.33
N ARG A 19 -3.26 0.25 0.18
CA ARG A 19 -3.70 0.75 -1.12
C ARG A 19 -5.22 0.93 -1.17
N TYR A 20 -5.98 -0.02 -0.69
CA TYR A 20 -7.44 0.03 -0.63
C TYR A 20 -7.94 1.22 0.18
N PHE A 21 -7.44 1.39 1.41
CA PHE A 21 -7.83 2.52 2.26
C PHE A 21 -7.44 3.86 1.66
N LEU A 22 -6.27 3.94 1.07
CA LEU A 22 -5.80 5.17 0.46
C LEU A 22 -6.61 5.54 -0.79
N ASN A 23 -7.01 4.54 -1.58
CA ASN A 23 -7.90 4.75 -2.72
C ASN A 23 -9.24 5.34 -2.28
N PHE A 24 -9.82 4.79 -1.22
CA PHE A 24 -11.04 5.33 -0.63
C PHE A 24 -10.84 6.79 -0.18
N THR A 25 -9.77 7.09 0.55
CA THR A 25 -9.49 8.43 1.06
C THR A 25 -9.25 9.43 -0.09
N ARG A 26 -8.59 8.98 -1.16
CA ARG A 26 -8.41 9.81 -2.36
C ARG A 26 -9.75 10.20 -2.98
N ASP A 27 -10.66 9.25 -3.08
CA ASP A 27 -11.99 9.49 -3.68
C ASP A 27 -12.84 10.43 -2.79
N GLU A 28 -12.66 10.38 -1.48
CA GLU A 28 -13.34 11.26 -0.51
C GLU A 28 -12.67 12.63 -0.36
N SER A 29 -11.52 12.85 -0.95
CA SER A 29 -10.82 14.14 -0.88
C SER A 29 -11.61 15.24 -1.59
N CYS A 30 -11.81 16.36 -0.89
CA CYS A 30 -12.47 17.53 -1.49
C CYS A 30 -11.61 18.25 -2.54
N GLY A 31 -10.33 17.89 -2.65
CA GLY A 31 -9.39 18.47 -3.62
C GLY A 31 -8.93 19.89 -3.33
N LYS A 32 -9.21 20.43 -2.14
CA LYS A 32 -8.93 21.84 -1.82
C LYS A 32 -7.45 22.13 -1.58
N CYS A 33 -6.81 21.36 -0.71
CA CYS A 33 -5.39 21.59 -0.39
C CYS A 33 -4.47 20.66 -1.19
N THR A 34 -3.36 21.20 -1.67
CA THR A 34 -2.39 20.48 -2.50
C THR A 34 -1.80 19.23 -1.84
N PRO A 35 -1.39 19.25 -0.55
CA PRO A 35 -0.83 18.07 0.07
C PRO A 35 -1.78 16.86 0.04
N CYS A 36 -3.06 17.07 0.33
CA CYS A 36 -4.06 16.01 0.25
C CYS A 36 -4.36 15.61 -1.20
N ARG A 37 -4.72 16.57 -2.04
CA ARG A 37 -5.11 16.31 -3.44
C ARG A 37 -4.03 15.58 -4.25
N VAL A 38 -2.82 16.12 -4.25
CA VAL A 38 -1.71 15.58 -5.02
C VAL A 38 -1.00 14.46 -4.27
N GLY A 39 -0.81 14.63 -2.96
CA GLY A 39 -0.08 13.69 -2.12
C GLY A 39 -0.75 12.33 -2.04
N THR A 40 -2.06 12.26 -1.82
CA THR A 40 -2.78 10.97 -1.76
C THR A 40 -2.72 10.23 -3.09
N LYS A 41 -2.79 10.98 -4.20
CA LYS A 41 -2.64 10.40 -5.54
C LYS A 41 -1.24 9.82 -5.74
N ARG A 42 -0.20 10.53 -5.32
CA ARG A 42 1.20 10.06 -5.42
C ARG A 42 1.47 8.84 -4.55
N LEU A 43 0.92 8.82 -3.34
CA LEU A 43 1.01 7.65 -2.46
C LEU A 43 0.36 6.43 -3.12
N LEU A 44 -0.82 6.61 -3.70
CA LEU A 44 -1.53 5.53 -4.37
C LEU A 44 -0.75 4.99 -5.56
N GLU A 45 -0.19 5.86 -6.39
CA GLU A 45 0.66 5.47 -7.53
C GLU A 45 1.87 4.63 -7.06
N LYS A 46 2.51 5.02 -5.95
CA LYS A 46 3.64 4.26 -5.38
C LYS A 46 3.21 2.90 -4.85
N LEU A 47 2.08 2.82 -4.16
CA LEU A 47 1.54 1.55 -3.67
C LEU A 47 1.16 0.62 -4.83
N GLU A 48 0.55 1.15 -5.88
CA GLU A 48 0.24 0.38 -7.10
C GLU A 48 1.51 -0.13 -7.78
N LYS A 49 2.56 0.69 -7.83
CA LYS A 49 3.86 0.30 -8.35
C LYS A 49 4.47 -0.85 -7.54
N ILE A 50 4.39 -0.80 -6.21
CA ILE A 50 4.89 -1.84 -5.31
C ILE A 50 4.10 -3.14 -5.50
N THR A 51 2.77 -3.07 -5.53
CA THR A 51 1.91 -4.26 -5.69
C THR A 51 2.00 -4.89 -7.09
N SER A 52 2.44 -4.13 -8.09
CA SER A 52 2.65 -4.64 -9.45
C SER A 52 4.06 -5.22 -9.69
N GLY A 53 4.94 -5.17 -8.69
CA GLY A 53 6.30 -5.71 -8.78
C GLY A 53 7.33 -4.76 -9.38
N ASN A 54 6.95 -3.50 -9.65
CA ASN A 54 7.83 -2.48 -10.21
C ASN A 54 8.42 -1.54 -9.16
N GLY A 55 8.13 -1.77 -7.86
CA GLY A 55 8.64 -0.96 -6.76
C GLY A 55 10.12 -1.19 -6.49
N THR A 56 10.74 -0.25 -5.78
CA THR A 56 12.12 -0.30 -5.31
C THR A 56 12.19 0.00 -3.82
N LEU A 57 13.33 -0.28 -3.18
CA LEU A 57 13.55 0.07 -1.76
C LEU A 57 13.44 1.57 -1.53
N GLU A 58 13.85 2.38 -2.49
CA GLU A 58 13.72 3.84 -2.43
C GLU A 58 12.24 4.26 -2.39
N ASP A 59 11.37 3.55 -3.08
CA ASP A 59 9.93 3.83 -3.06
C ASP A 59 9.34 3.66 -1.66
N ILE A 60 9.85 2.75 -0.85
CA ILE A 60 9.42 2.56 0.55
C ILE A 60 9.80 3.77 1.39
N ASP A 61 11.02 4.26 1.26
CA ASP A 61 11.49 5.45 1.97
C ASP A 61 10.74 6.70 1.51
N ASP A 62 10.49 6.83 0.21
CA ASP A 62 9.70 7.91 -0.37
C ASP A 62 8.25 7.89 0.12
N LEU A 63 7.65 6.70 0.27
CA LEU A 63 6.31 6.55 0.84
C LEU A 63 6.25 7.12 2.26
N GLU A 64 7.22 6.77 3.09
CA GLU A 64 7.27 7.23 4.47
C GLU A 64 7.42 8.75 4.55
N ALA A 65 8.35 9.31 3.79
CA ALA A 65 8.57 10.76 3.72
C ALA A 65 7.34 11.50 3.23
N LEU A 66 6.69 10.99 2.18
CA LEU A 66 5.49 11.59 1.61
C LEU A 66 4.30 11.50 2.57
N CYS A 67 4.17 10.41 3.32
CA CYS A 67 3.15 10.27 4.36
C CYS A 67 3.28 11.34 5.44
N HIS A 68 4.48 11.59 5.92
CA HIS A 68 4.75 12.64 6.90
C HIS A 68 4.46 14.03 6.33
N TYR A 69 4.86 14.28 5.11
CA TYR A 69 4.57 15.55 4.42
C TYR A 69 3.06 15.83 4.33
N ILE A 70 2.29 14.84 3.89
CA ILE A 70 0.82 14.99 3.76
C ILE A 70 0.19 15.24 5.12
N LYS A 71 0.61 14.47 6.13
CA LYS A 71 0.07 14.56 7.49
C LYS A 71 0.30 15.94 8.10
N GLU A 72 1.48 16.49 7.92
CA GLU A 72 1.88 17.77 8.53
C GLU A 72 1.33 18.99 7.78
N ASN A 73 1.09 18.87 6.49
CA ASN A 73 0.74 20.02 5.64
C ASN A 73 -0.72 20.04 5.17
N SER A 74 -1.51 19.01 5.45
CA SER A 74 -2.93 19.00 5.09
C SER A 74 -3.76 19.88 6.05
N LEU A 75 -4.75 20.56 5.47
CA LEU A 75 -5.55 21.56 6.21
C LEU A 75 -6.63 20.95 7.09
N CYS A 76 -7.09 19.74 6.82
CA CYS A 76 -8.20 19.13 7.57
C CYS A 76 -7.87 17.69 7.99
N GLY A 77 -8.71 17.14 8.87
CA GLY A 77 -8.55 15.80 9.41
C GLY A 77 -8.46 14.70 8.37
N LEU A 78 -9.13 14.83 7.21
CA LEU A 78 -9.05 13.81 6.15
C LEU A 78 -7.60 13.65 5.68
N GLY A 79 -6.97 14.72 5.23
CA GLY A 79 -5.58 14.68 4.77
C GLY A 79 -4.57 14.34 5.86
N GLN A 80 -4.82 14.80 7.09
CA GLN A 80 -3.95 14.51 8.24
C GLN A 80 -3.99 13.05 8.66
N THR A 81 -5.08 12.34 8.40
CA THR A 81 -5.24 10.92 8.75
C THR A 81 -5.11 9.96 7.56
N ALA A 82 -5.20 10.47 6.33
CA ALA A 82 -5.07 9.67 5.11
C ALA A 82 -3.83 8.78 5.07
N PRO A 83 -2.63 9.25 5.48
CA PRO A 83 -1.43 8.43 5.48
C PRO A 83 -1.35 7.39 6.60
N ASN A 84 -2.22 7.44 7.60
CA ASN A 84 -2.12 6.56 8.77
C ASN A 84 -2.11 5.07 8.43
N PRO A 85 -2.97 4.54 7.54
CA PRO A 85 -2.90 3.13 7.14
C PRO A 85 -1.55 2.75 6.54
N VAL A 86 -0.95 3.61 5.73
CA VAL A 86 0.36 3.38 5.12
C VAL A 86 1.45 3.39 6.19
N LEU A 87 1.45 4.38 7.08
CA LEU A 87 2.43 4.48 8.17
C LEU A 87 2.33 3.31 9.14
N SER A 88 1.12 2.88 9.50
CA SER A 88 0.91 1.75 10.40
C SER A 88 1.39 0.44 9.78
N THR A 89 1.09 0.19 8.52
CA THR A 89 1.55 -1.02 7.83
C THR A 89 3.05 -1.00 7.60
N LEU A 90 3.65 0.14 7.31
CA LEU A 90 5.11 0.29 7.23
C LEU A 90 5.79 0.02 8.58
N LYS A 91 5.17 0.43 9.68
CA LYS A 91 5.73 0.23 11.01
C LYS A 91 5.72 -1.24 11.44
N PHE A 92 4.61 -1.94 11.21
CA PHE A 92 4.39 -3.30 11.74
C PHE A 92 4.62 -4.41 10.71
N PHE A 93 4.52 -4.12 9.43
CA PHE A 93 4.61 -5.08 8.34
C PHE A 93 5.59 -4.64 7.24
N ARG A 94 6.68 -4.00 7.64
CA ARG A 94 7.70 -3.52 6.69
C ARG A 94 8.31 -4.65 5.87
N ASP A 95 8.42 -5.85 6.45
CA ASP A 95 8.88 -7.05 5.78
C ASP A 95 8.01 -7.43 4.57
N GLU A 96 6.69 -7.22 4.63
CA GLU A 96 5.80 -7.46 3.49
C GLU A 96 6.08 -6.47 2.35
N TYR A 97 6.34 -5.19 2.67
CA TYR A 97 6.76 -4.20 1.67
C TYR A 97 8.08 -4.58 1.02
N VAL A 98 9.05 -5.01 1.83
CA VAL A 98 10.35 -5.46 1.34
C VAL A 98 10.20 -6.70 0.45
N ALA A 99 9.37 -7.66 0.84
CA ALA A 99 9.09 -8.85 0.03
C ALA A 99 8.50 -8.50 -1.33
N HIS A 100 7.58 -7.54 -1.40
CA HIS A 100 7.02 -7.07 -2.66
C HIS A 100 8.05 -6.41 -3.57
N VAL A 101 9.01 -5.71 -2.98
CA VAL A 101 9.99 -4.90 -3.70
C VAL A 101 11.23 -5.70 -4.08
N VAL A 102 11.80 -6.47 -3.15
CA VAL A 102 13.05 -7.23 -3.35
C VAL A 102 12.77 -8.60 -3.95
N ASP A 103 11.90 -9.37 -3.32
CA ASP A 103 11.57 -10.74 -3.74
C ASP A 103 10.51 -10.76 -4.84
N LYS A 104 9.82 -9.65 -5.05
CA LYS A 104 8.68 -9.51 -5.97
C LYS A 104 7.64 -10.59 -5.72
N LYS A 105 7.36 -10.84 -4.45
CA LYS A 105 6.37 -11.82 -3.97
C LYS A 105 5.38 -11.16 -3.03
N CYS A 106 4.12 -11.55 -3.14
CA CYS A 106 3.10 -11.23 -2.17
C CYS A 106 3.01 -12.39 -1.18
N PRO A 107 3.40 -12.22 0.11
CA PRO A 107 3.33 -13.31 1.09
C PRO A 107 1.91 -13.86 1.27
N ALA A 108 0.89 -13.02 1.14
CA ALA A 108 -0.52 -13.44 1.22
C ALA A 108 -1.07 -14.02 -0.09
N GLY A 109 -0.35 -13.86 -1.21
CA GLY A 109 -0.76 -14.38 -2.52
C GLY A 109 -1.94 -13.65 -3.16
N VAL A 110 -2.25 -12.42 -2.73
CA VAL A 110 -3.40 -11.63 -3.24
C VAL A 110 -3.05 -10.70 -4.38
N CYS A 111 -1.80 -10.24 -4.45
CA CYS A 111 -1.34 -9.34 -5.51
C CYS A 111 -1.12 -10.13 -6.80
N LYS A 112 -2.08 -10.08 -7.69
CA LYS A 112 -2.11 -10.91 -8.92
C LYS A 112 -0.88 -10.74 -9.81
N SER A 113 -0.33 -9.54 -9.88
CA SER A 113 0.87 -9.25 -10.69
C SER A 113 2.13 -9.93 -10.15
N LEU A 114 2.12 -10.39 -8.90
CA LEU A 114 3.25 -11.06 -8.24
C LEU A 114 3.05 -12.57 -8.09
N LEU A 115 1.94 -13.10 -8.61
CA LEU A 115 1.68 -14.55 -8.61
C LEU A 115 2.55 -15.23 -9.66
N HIS A 116 3.17 -16.33 -9.24
CA HIS A 116 3.98 -17.18 -10.11
C HIS A 116 3.33 -18.55 -10.22
N TYR A 117 3.12 -18.99 -11.46
CA TYR A 117 2.56 -20.30 -11.76
C TYR A 117 3.65 -21.17 -12.39
N GLU A 118 3.89 -22.35 -11.81
CA GLU A 118 4.83 -23.33 -12.35
C GLU A 118 4.10 -24.61 -12.75
N ILE A 119 4.52 -25.19 -13.86
CA ILE A 119 4.11 -26.54 -14.27
C ILE A 119 5.09 -27.53 -13.67
N VAL A 120 4.59 -28.39 -12.77
CA VAL A 120 5.38 -29.48 -12.20
C VAL A 120 5.38 -30.63 -13.21
N ALA A 121 6.50 -30.84 -13.89
CA ALA A 121 6.63 -31.83 -14.98
C ALA A 121 6.24 -33.23 -14.55
N ASP A 122 6.58 -33.64 -13.33
CA ASP A 122 6.27 -34.97 -12.78
C ASP A 122 4.79 -35.22 -12.52
N LYS A 123 4.00 -34.14 -12.38
CA LYS A 123 2.56 -34.19 -12.10
C LYS A 123 1.69 -33.77 -13.29
N CYS A 124 2.32 -33.28 -14.35
CA CYS A 124 1.62 -32.89 -15.57
C CYS A 124 1.27 -34.13 -16.39
N LYS A 125 0.00 -34.34 -16.67
CA LYS A 125 -0.47 -35.49 -17.46
C LYS A 125 -0.72 -35.18 -18.94
N GLY A 126 -0.11 -34.15 -19.44
CA GLY A 126 -0.22 -33.74 -20.83
C GLY A 126 -1.06 -32.51 -21.02
#